data_428daa3a5b315cf8284d4c2b8c9e0321
#
_entry.id   428daa3a5b315cf8284d4c2b8c9e0321
#
_cell.length_a   1.000
_cell.length_b   1.000
_cell.length_c   1.000
_cell.angle_alpha   90.00
_cell.angle_beta   90.00
_cell.angle_gamma   90.00
#
_symmetry.space_group_name_H-M   'P 1'
#
loop_
_entity.id
_entity.type
_entity.pdbx_description
1 polymer ?
#
loop_
_entity_poly.entity_id
_entity_poly.type
_entity_poly.pdbx_seq_one_letter_code
_entity_poly.pdbx_strand_id
1 'polypeptide(L)'
;MASLFRGEQPQEARSFSHIGLSVPDLDAAVKFYAEVLGFYVIMPPTEITEDDSDIGVMCTDVFGPGWSRIRIAHLASADRIGFELFEFDGNRAPEDNLDYRRHGLFHFAVQDPDIEALAARIVAAGGKQRMP
;
A
#
# COMPACT_ATOMS: atom_id res chain seq x y z
N MET A 1 12.45 -12.36 -31.12
CA MET A 1 12.32 -12.00 -29.71
C MET A 1 12.91 -13.13 -28.87
N ALA A 2 13.97 -12.88 -28.12
CA ALA A 2 14.53 -13.88 -27.21
C ALA A 2 13.48 -14.24 -26.15
N SER A 3 13.34 -15.54 -25.89
CA SER A 3 12.39 -16.02 -24.87
C SER A 3 12.89 -15.58 -23.49
N LEU A 4 12.13 -14.75 -22.80
CA LEU A 4 12.39 -14.38 -21.41
C LEU A 4 12.22 -15.55 -20.41
N PHE A 5 11.74 -16.69 -20.91
CA PHE A 5 11.44 -17.88 -20.10
C PHE A 5 12.50 -18.98 -20.21
N ARG A 6 13.44 -18.83 -21.13
CA ARG A 6 14.53 -19.79 -21.31
C ARG A 6 15.83 -19.05 -21.56
N GLY A 7 16.79 -19.25 -20.71
CA GLY A 7 18.13 -18.78 -20.90
C GLY A 7 18.49 -17.51 -20.12
N GLU A 8 19.45 -16.83 -20.62
CA GLU A 8 20.09 -15.71 -19.93
C GLU A 8 19.12 -14.55 -19.72
N GLN A 9 18.98 -14.12 -18.48
CA GLN A 9 18.33 -12.86 -18.17
C GLN A 9 19.27 -11.71 -18.57
N PRO A 10 18.77 -10.70 -19.28
CA PRO A 10 19.62 -9.60 -19.75
C PRO A 10 20.14 -8.72 -18.61
N GLN A 11 19.53 -8.79 -17.45
CA GLN A 11 19.92 -8.04 -16.24
C GLN A 11 19.53 -8.82 -14.99
N GLU A 12 20.20 -8.52 -13.88
CA GLU A 12 19.76 -9.00 -12.58
C GLU A 12 18.42 -8.42 -12.18
N ALA A 13 17.57 -9.24 -11.57
CA ALA A 13 16.29 -8.79 -11.04
C ALA A 13 16.49 -7.76 -9.93
N ARG A 14 15.68 -6.72 -9.93
CA ARG A 14 15.68 -5.72 -8.85
C ARG A 14 14.77 -6.16 -7.72
N SER A 15 15.17 -5.83 -6.50
CA SER A 15 14.34 -6.04 -5.32
C SER A 15 13.21 -5.02 -5.24
N PHE A 16 12.08 -5.43 -4.67
CA PHE A 16 11.07 -4.46 -4.26
C PHE A 16 11.54 -3.66 -3.05
N SER A 17 11.36 -2.35 -3.10
CA SER A 17 11.54 -1.47 -1.95
C SER A 17 10.20 -1.29 -1.22
N HIS A 18 9.21 -0.75 -1.90
CA HIS A 18 7.90 -0.46 -1.32
C HIS A 18 6.82 -0.36 -2.39
N ILE A 19 5.58 -0.40 -1.94
CA ILE A 19 4.41 -0.04 -2.73
C ILE A 19 3.62 1.06 -2.03
N GLY A 20 3.02 1.95 -2.80
CA GLY A 20 2.17 3.03 -2.31
C GLY A 20 0.70 2.70 -2.50
N LEU A 21 -0.09 2.93 -1.47
CA LEU A 21 -1.54 2.75 -1.49
C LEU A 21 -2.23 4.04 -1.06
N SER A 22 -3.16 4.50 -1.87
CA SER A 22 -4.09 5.56 -1.48
C SER A 22 -5.26 4.94 -0.72
N VAL A 23 -5.53 5.45 0.47
CA VAL A 23 -6.58 4.94 1.37
C VAL A 23 -7.53 6.05 1.79
N PRO A 24 -8.80 5.76 2.06
CA PRO A 24 -9.76 6.77 2.45
C PRO A 24 -9.62 7.22 3.91
N ASP A 25 -9.07 6.38 4.77
CA ASP A 25 -8.88 6.61 6.20
C ASP A 25 -7.54 5.99 6.63
N LEU A 26 -6.56 6.86 6.82
CA LEU A 26 -5.19 6.44 7.13
C LEU A 26 -5.08 5.75 8.50
N ASP A 27 -5.77 6.27 9.51
CA ASP A 27 -5.70 5.69 10.86
C ASP A 27 -6.31 4.29 10.89
N ALA A 28 -7.45 4.10 10.21
CA ALA A 28 -8.07 2.79 10.07
C ALA A 28 -7.19 1.81 9.28
N ALA A 29 -6.56 2.27 8.21
CA ALA A 29 -5.64 1.46 7.41
C ALA A 29 -4.41 1.04 8.21
N VAL A 30 -3.75 1.96 8.90
CA VAL A 30 -2.59 1.65 9.76
C VAL A 30 -2.97 0.63 10.83
N LYS A 31 -4.11 0.82 11.48
CA LYS A 31 -4.61 -0.12 12.48
C LYS A 31 -4.79 -1.51 11.89
N PHE A 32 -5.44 -1.62 10.73
CA PHE A 32 -5.66 -2.91 10.06
C PHE A 32 -4.33 -3.60 9.72
N TYR A 33 -3.42 -2.91 9.04
CA TYR A 33 -2.16 -3.51 8.63
C TYR A 33 -1.27 -3.89 9.82
N ALA A 34 -1.24 -3.09 10.86
CA ALA A 34 -0.44 -3.36 12.05
C ALA A 34 -1.07 -4.45 12.95
N GLU A 35 -2.35 -4.36 13.26
CA GLU A 35 -2.97 -5.25 14.24
C GLU A 35 -3.43 -6.58 13.62
N VAL A 36 -3.88 -6.58 12.37
CA VAL A 36 -4.40 -7.79 11.71
C VAL A 36 -3.31 -8.53 10.95
N LEU A 37 -2.51 -7.81 10.14
CA LEU A 37 -1.43 -8.41 9.34
C LEU A 37 -0.08 -8.38 10.04
N GLY A 38 0.06 -7.70 11.18
CA GLY A 38 1.29 -7.64 11.96
C GLY A 38 2.40 -6.83 11.31
N PHE A 39 2.08 -5.92 10.39
CA PHE A 39 3.10 -5.09 9.75
C PHE A 39 3.74 -4.14 10.76
N TYR A 40 5.03 -3.91 10.61
CA TYR A 40 5.77 -2.96 11.44
C TYR A 40 5.42 -1.54 11.03
N VAL A 41 5.07 -0.68 12.01
CA VAL A 41 4.91 0.75 11.77
C VAL A 41 6.28 1.40 11.87
N ILE A 42 6.81 1.87 10.74
CA ILE A 42 8.11 2.55 10.66
C ILE A 42 7.93 4.03 10.93
N MET A 43 6.93 4.63 10.29
CA MET A 43 6.54 6.02 10.51
C MET A 43 5.03 6.08 10.72
N PRO A 44 4.57 6.58 11.88
CA PRO A 44 3.14 6.73 12.15
C PRO A 44 2.51 7.79 11.24
N PRO A 45 1.18 7.90 11.20
CA PRO A 45 0.49 8.92 10.44
C PRO A 45 1.08 10.30 10.67
N THR A 46 1.58 10.92 9.60
CA THR A 46 2.26 12.21 9.61
C THR A 46 1.64 13.09 8.54
N GLU A 47 1.37 14.34 8.89
CA GLU A 47 0.85 15.32 7.96
C GLU A 47 1.98 16.00 7.20
N ILE A 48 1.79 16.18 5.88
CA ILE A 48 2.67 16.94 5.01
C ILE A 48 1.81 17.96 4.27
N THR A 49 2.28 19.19 4.23
CA THR A 49 1.61 20.30 3.54
C THR A 49 2.37 20.70 2.28
N GLU A 50 1.65 21.25 1.32
CA GLU A 50 2.21 21.85 0.11
C GLU A 50 2.89 23.18 0.48
N ASP A 51 4.19 23.14 0.66
CA ASP A 51 5.02 24.27 1.06
C ASP A 51 6.41 24.21 0.40
N ASP A 52 7.28 25.14 0.74
CA ASP A 52 8.63 25.25 0.20
C ASP A 52 9.66 24.38 0.95
N SER A 53 9.24 23.50 1.85
CA SER A 53 10.12 22.52 2.47
C SER A 53 10.60 21.48 1.45
N ASP A 54 11.73 20.83 1.72
CA ASP A 54 12.26 19.80 0.83
C ASP A 54 11.23 18.71 0.53
N ILE A 55 10.47 18.28 1.53
CA ILE A 55 9.42 17.28 1.35
C ILE A 55 8.22 17.84 0.59
N GLY A 56 7.83 19.08 0.83
CA GLY A 56 6.75 19.76 0.10
C GLY A 56 7.08 19.90 -1.37
N VAL A 57 8.29 20.33 -1.70
CA VAL A 57 8.78 20.43 -3.09
C VAL A 57 8.81 19.08 -3.76
N MET A 58 9.35 18.05 -3.08
CA MET A 58 9.39 16.68 -3.62
C MET A 58 7.98 16.15 -3.90
N CYS A 59 7.03 16.35 -3.01
CA CYS A 59 5.64 15.94 -3.22
C CYS A 59 5.00 16.68 -4.39
N THR A 60 5.30 17.96 -4.57
CA THR A 60 4.83 18.75 -5.72
C THR A 60 5.40 18.22 -7.03
N ASP A 61 6.65 17.79 -7.05
CA ASP A 61 7.26 17.17 -8.24
C ASP A 61 6.57 15.83 -8.59
N VAL A 62 6.10 15.09 -7.60
CA VAL A 62 5.42 13.78 -7.79
C VAL A 62 3.95 13.95 -8.18
N PHE A 63 3.22 14.81 -7.47
CA PHE A 63 1.76 14.93 -7.61
C PHE A 63 1.30 16.06 -8.53
N GLY A 64 2.18 16.99 -8.83
CA GLY A 64 1.83 18.30 -9.42
C GLY A 64 1.31 19.26 -8.34
N PRO A 65 1.18 20.55 -8.64
CA PRO A 65 0.71 21.56 -7.70
C PRO A 65 -0.77 21.37 -7.38
N GLY A 66 -1.20 21.82 -6.20
CA GLY A 66 -2.61 21.82 -5.77
C GLY A 66 -3.01 20.61 -4.94
N TRP A 67 -2.06 19.83 -4.41
CA TRP A 67 -2.35 18.71 -3.51
C TRP A 67 -2.65 19.16 -2.08
N SER A 68 -2.33 20.38 -1.71
CA SER A 68 -2.59 21.05 -0.44
C SER A 68 -2.02 20.35 0.78
N ARG A 69 -2.56 19.19 1.12
CA ARG A 69 -2.20 18.42 2.30
C ARG A 69 -2.40 16.95 2.04
N ILE A 70 -1.49 16.15 2.55
CA ILE A 70 -1.60 14.69 2.61
C ILE A 70 -1.26 14.21 4.01
N ARG A 71 -1.76 13.04 4.35
CA ARG A 71 -1.27 12.27 5.49
C ARG A 71 -0.64 10.99 4.96
N ILE A 72 0.50 10.63 5.52
CA ILE A 72 1.26 9.46 5.10
C ILE A 72 1.71 8.64 6.31
N ALA A 73 1.75 7.34 6.16
CA ALA A 73 2.37 6.43 7.09
C ALA A 73 3.23 5.41 6.35
N HIS A 74 4.32 4.99 6.97
CA HIS A 74 5.18 3.95 6.42
C HIS A 74 5.13 2.70 7.31
N LEU A 75 4.80 1.58 6.70
CA LEU A 75 4.82 0.27 7.33
C LEU A 75 5.75 -0.66 6.54
N ALA A 76 6.09 -1.79 7.11
CA ALA A 76 6.82 -2.83 6.42
C ALA A 76 6.30 -4.21 6.78
N SER A 77 6.28 -5.10 5.79
CA SER A 77 6.03 -6.52 6.00
C SER A 77 7.24 -7.22 6.62
N ALA A 78 7.08 -8.48 7.03
CA ALA A 78 8.15 -9.26 7.66
C ALA A 78 9.38 -9.46 6.75
N ASP A 79 9.18 -9.48 5.45
CA ASP A 79 10.25 -9.58 4.44
C ASP A 79 10.78 -8.22 3.99
N ARG A 80 10.48 -7.16 4.75
CA ARG A 80 10.99 -5.79 4.58
C ARG A 80 10.52 -5.09 3.32
N ILE A 81 9.39 -5.48 2.77
CA ILE A 81 8.75 -4.69 1.71
C ILE A 81 7.96 -3.57 2.38
N GLY A 82 8.23 -2.34 1.99
CA GLY A 82 7.56 -1.16 2.51
C GLY A 82 6.13 -1.02 1.99
N PHE A 83 5.27 -0.50 2.85
CA PHE A 83 3.91 -0.06 2.53
C PHE A 83 3.79 1.40 2.89
N GLU A 84 3.73 2.27 1.89
CA GLU A 84 3.43 3.69 2.06
C GLU A 84 1.93 3.90 1.90
N LEU A 85 1.27 4.32 2.96
CA LEU A 85 -0.16 4.58 2.97
C LEU A 85 -0.38 6.09 2.87
N PHE A 86 -1.19 6.50 1.90
CA PHE A 86 -1.49 7.91 1.63
C PHE A 86 -2.97 8.18 1.82
N GLU A 87 -3.29 9.25 2.54
CA GLU A 87 -4.62 9.83 2.60
C GLU A 87 -4.54 11.24 2.01
N PHE A 88 -5.22 11.45 0.89
CA PHE A 88 -5.29 12.75 0.22
C PHE A 88 -6.54 13.49 0.62
N ASP A 89 -6.44 14.80 0.83
CA ASP A 89 -7.60 15.66 1.06
C ASP A 89 -8.56 15.59 -0.14
N GLY A 90 -9.84 15.40 0.15
CA GLY A 90 -10.86 15.28 -0.88
C GLY A 90 -10.88 13.96 -1.64
N ASN A 91 -9.98 13.03 -1.31
CA ASN A 91 -10.00 11.71 -1.90
C ASN A 91 -11.22 10.93 -1.38
N ARG A 92 -12.08 10.56 -2.30
CA ARG A 92 -13.19 9.65 -2.01
C ARG A 92 -12.94 8.38 -2.76
N ALA A 93 -12.67 7.32 -2.01
CA ALA A 93 -12.66 6.00 -2.60
C ALA A 93 -14.01 5.75 -3.26
N PRO A 94 -14.05 5.30 -4.52
CA PRO A 94 -15.27 4.75 -5.06
C PRO A 94 -15.68 3.58 -4.17
N GLU A 95 -16.95 3.52 -3.81
CA GLU A 95 -17.51 2.42 -3.04
C GLU A 95 -17.17 1.09 -3.70
N ASP A 96 -16.57 0.18 -2.93
CA ASP A 96 -16.30 -1.24 -3.17
C ASP A 96 -16.33 -1.65 -4.67
N ASN A 97 -15.48 -1.07 -5.46
CA ASN A 97 -15.46 -1.29 -6.90
C ASN A 97 -14.22 -2.09 -7.30
N LEU A 98 -14.23 -3.38 -6.94
CA LEU A 98 -13.21 -4.30 -7.43
C LEU A 98 -13.45 -4.55 -8.91
N ASP A 99 -12.90 -3.71 -9.75
CA ASP A 99 -12.84 -3.96 -11.18
C ASP A 99 -11.44 -4.46 -11.57
N TYR A 100 -11.28 -5.76 -11.62
CA TYR A 100 -10.02 -6.40 -11.97
C TYR A 100 -9.56 -6.14 -13.41
N ARG A 101 -10.41 -5.57 -14.25
CA ARG A 101 -10.09 -5.21 -15.65
C ARG A 101 -9.42 -3.85 -15.75
N ARG A 102 -9.50 -3.04 -14.72
CA ARG A 102 -8.81 -1.74 -14.70
C ARG A 102 -7.31 -1.96 -14.55
N HIS A 103 -6.54 -1.22 -15.31
CA HIS A 103 -5.09 -1.26 -15.16
C HIS A 103 -4.69 -0.71 -13.79
N GLY A 104 -3.81 -1.41 -13.11
CA GLY A 104 -3.33 -1.04 -11.79
C GLY A 104 -3.22 -2.23 -10.85
N LEU A 105 -2.81 -1.97 -9.63
CA LEU A 105 -2.77 -2.96 -8.57
C LEU A 105 -4.20 -3.29 -8.13
N PHE A 106 -4.62 -4.55 -8.29
CA PHE A 106 -5.93 -4.98 -7.82
C PHE A 106 -5.87 -5.98 -6.66
N HIS A 107 -4.73 -6.63 -6.44
CA HIS A 107 -4.50 -7.47 -5.27
C HIS A 107 -3.03 -7.55 -4.90
N PHE A 108 -2.77 -7.92 -3.69
CA PHE A 108 -1.50 -8.48 -3.22
C PHE A 108 -1.80 -9.68 -2.31
N ALA A 109 -0.82 -10.50 -2.07
CA ALA A 109 -0.96 -11.68 -1.23
C ALA A 109 0.04 -11.63 -0.09
N VAL A 110 -0.36 -12.17 1.04
CA VAL A 110 0.51 -12.41 2.19
C VAL A 110 0.57 -13.91 2.47
N GLN A 111 1.62 -14.34 3.16
CA GLN A 111 1.77 -15.73 3.61
C GLN A 111 1.65 -15.78 5.13
N ASP A 112 0.97 -16.78 5.62
CA ASP A 112 0.84 -17.04 7.05
C ASP A 112 0.85 -18.55 7.28
N PRO A 113 1.53 -19.05 8.32
CA PRO A 113 1.54 -20.47 8.63
C PRO A 113 0.18 -20.99 9.14
N ASP A 114 -0.69 -20.11 9.61
CA ASP A 114 -2.06 -20.41 10.05
C ASP A 114 -3.06 -19.51 9.30
N ILE A 115 -3.29 -19.87 8.05
CA ILE A 115 -4.13 -19.07 7.14
C ILE A 115 -5.59 -19.00 7.60
N GLU A 116 -6.10 -20.04 8.27
CA GLU A 116 -7.48 -20.04 8.77
C GLU A 116 -7.67 -19.03 9.90
N ALA A 117 -6.71 -18.98 10.84
CA ALA A 117 -6.73 -18.01 11.92
C ALA A 117 -6.56 -16.59 11.39
N LEU A 118 -5.70 -16.38 10.41
CA LEU A 118 -5.53 -15.06 9.76
C LEU A 118 -6.81 -14.65 9.04
N ALA A 119 -7.43 -15.53 8.27
CA ALA A 119 -8.69 -15.25 7.57
C ALA A 119 -9.79 -14.84 8.56
N ALA A 120 -9.91 -15.55 9.70
CA ALA A 120 -10.87 -15.20 10.73
C ALA A 120 -10.62 -13.80 11.33
N ARG A 121 -9.37 -13.42 11.56
CA ARG A 121 -9.01 -12.06 12.03
C ARG A 121 -9.34 -10.99 11.01
N ILE A 122 -9.09 -11.26 9.73
CA ILE A 122 -9.44 -10.34 8.65
C ILE A 122 -10.94 -10.12 8.59
N VAL A 123 -11.73 -11.19 8.68
CA VAL A 123 -13.21 -11.11 8.72
C VAL A 123 -13.68 -10.32 9.93
N ALA A 124 -13.13 -10.59 11.12
CA ALA A 124 -13.47 -9.84 12.34
C ALA A 124 -13.15 -8.34 12.22
N ALA A 125 -12.16 -7.97 11.42
CA ALA A 125 -11.79 -6.58 11.13
C ALA A 125 -12.59 -5.94 9.97
N GLY A 126 -13.62 -6.61 9.45
CA GLY A 126 -14.50 -6.09 8.41
C GLY A 126 -14.19 -6.58 6.99
N GLY A 127 -13.20 -7.46 6.83
CA GLY A 127 -12.91 -8.10 5.55
C GLY A 127 -13.96 -9.14 5.15
N LYS A 128 -13.89 -9.59 3.91
CA LYS A 128 -14.79 -10.62 3.39
C LYS A 128 -14.00 -11.82 2.89
N GLN A 129 -14.26 -12.99 3.45
CA GLN A 129 -13.75 -14.23 2.89
C GLN A 129 -14.64 -14.66 1.73
N ARG A 130 -14.04 -14.83 0.55
CA ARG A 130 -14.79 -15.18 -0.66
C ARG A 130 -14.76 -16.66 -1.01
N MET A 131 -13.79 -17.36 -0.49
CA MET A 131 -13.61 -18.80 -0.68
C MET A 131 -13.27 -19.44 0.67
N PRO A 132 -13.70 -20.69 0.90
CA PRO A 132 -13.27 -21.45 2.05
C PRO A 132 -11.78 -21.78 2.02
#